data_92bc6cf0058d68b52b557a691f331c3a
#
_entry.id   92bc6cf0058d68b52b557a691f331c3a
#
_cell.length_a   1.000
_cell.length_b   1.000
_cell.length_c   1.000
_cell.angle_alpha   90.00
_cell.angle_beta   90.00
_cell.angle_gamma   90.00
#
_symmetry.space_group_name_H-M   'P 1'
#
loop_
_entity.id
_entity.type
_entity.pdbx_description
1 polymer ?
#
loop_
_entity_poly.entity_id
_entity_poly.type
_entity_poly.pdbx_seq_one_letter_code
_entity_poly.pdbx_strand_id
1 'polypeptide(L)'
;MTLRLSRTTTLAGAGLTAAALLLTACGGGSTTADPAPDNVAPVAPAASGAPAAASDINYEGTLREPATTARAAAKDKKVVIISAGQASISSSVPVAAAKEAAEAAGWQTDVYDVQLNPANAPGLVRQAIAAGADGIILQAVDCPGVKGPLQEAKAKGIEVVGIYSFDCSDPIFEGNDPPLFSGQINYGADAAEIGKFTEKYGADQAKAVIAATGGKAKVIFFNSPTVTVLNYTGKGFKDEIEKCAECEIVAEVEFAGSELGPNLQQKATSALLQHPEANAVKSPYTSATLLGIAPAVVQSGRASKLYVMGGEGFAPELDLLRAGQGVNAVNIAPSDWTGWAAVDTMNSLFAGTPAQDSGLGWQLVDKDNNLTSNGPFVPKTDFKAIYKKAWGV
;
A
#
# COMPACT_ATOMS: atom_id res chain seq x y z
N MET A 1 -34.94 45.51 -4.89
CA MET A 1 -36.27 44.96 -4.60
C MET A 1 -36.12 44.10 -3.37
N THR A 2 -36.51 44.70 -2.26
CA THR A 2 -36.43 44.26 -0.86
C THR A 2 -37.60 43.35 -0.52
N LEU A 3 -37.40 42.33 0.33
CA LEU A 3 -38.35 41.73 1.27
C LEU A 3 -37.67 40.54 1.96
N ARG A 4 -37.38 40.64 3.16
CA ARG A 4 -37.99 40.60 4.51
C ARG A 4 -37.88 39.22 5.18
N LEU A 5 -37.29 39.30 6.35
CA LEU A 5 -37.19 38.31 7.44
C LEU A 5 -38.55 37.75 7.89
N SER A 6 -38.53 36.53 8.42
CA SER A 6 -39.41 36.13 9.52
C SER A 6 -38.71 35.19 10.47
N ARG A 7 -38.57 35.63 11.72
CA ARG A 7 -38.19 34.85 12.91
C ARG A 7 -39.46 34.23 13.50
N THR A 8 -39.34 33.01 14.04
CA THR A 8 -40.16 32.59 15.19
C THR A 8 -39.38 31.68 16.10
N THR A 9 -39.21 32.17 17.30
CA THR A 9 -38.76 31.51 18.53
C THR A 9 -39.91 30.82 19.22
N THR A 10 -39.69 29.63 19.84
CA THR A 10 -40.43 29.29 21.08
C THR A 10 -39.54 28.34 21.96
N LEU A 11 -39.54 28.70 23.22
CA LEU A 11 -38.87 28.13 24.39
C LEU A 11 -39.68 27.03 25.07
N ALA A 12 -38.99 26.37 26.03
CA ALA A 12 -39.43 25.68 27.24
C ALA A 12 -39.73 24.18 27.09
N GLY A 13 -39.38 23.31 27.97
CA GLY A 13 -39.11 23.42 29.40
C GLY A 13 -38.54 22.11 30.00
N ALA A 14 -38.08 22.28 31.20
CA ALA A 14 -37.33 21.41 32.07
C ALA A 14 -38.11 20.16 32.63
N GLY A 15 -37.33 19.15 33.11
CA GLY A 15 -37.88 18.05 33.93
C GLY A 15 -36.74 17.19 34.48
N LEU A 16 -36.24 17.57 35.65
CA LEU A 16 -35.45 16.70 36.54
C LEU A 16 -36.35 15.64 37.18
N THR A 17 -35.87 14.40 37.35
CA THR A 17 -36.14 13.60 38.56
C THR A 17 -35.05 12.55 38.76
N ALA A 18 -34.38 12.68 39.88
CA ALA A 18 -33.53 11.67 40.49
C ALA A 18 -34.37 10.71 41.37
N ALA A 19 -34.01 9.45 41.40
CA ALA A 19 -34.39 8.58 42.54
C ALA A 19 -33.33 7.49 42.73
N ALA A 20 -32.62 7.59 43.81
CA ALA A 20 -31.81 6.56 44.41
C ALA A 20 -32.69 5.70 45.33
N LEU A 21 -32.45 4.39 45.40
CA LEU A 21 -32.87 3.56 46.52
C LEU A 21 -31.88 2.41 46.75
N LEU A 22 -31.29 2.44 47.92
CA LEU A 22 -30.55 1.37 48.62
C LEU A 22 -31.55 0.41 49.28
N LEU A 23 -31.10 -0.84 49.52
CA LEU A 23 -31.27 -1.63 50.78
C LEU A 23 -31.00 -3.12 50.47
N THR A 24 -29.90 -3.71 51.01
CA THR A 24 -29.74 -4.60 52.17
C THR A 24 -30.71 -5.82 52.23
N ALA A 25 -30.34 -7.01 52.48
CA ALA A 25 -29.34 -7.74 53.22
C ALA A 25 -29.86 -9.18 53.51
N CYS A 26 -28.95 -10.09 53.78
CA CYS A 26 -29.05 -11.32 54.61
C CYS A 26 -29.99 -12.47 54.19
N GLY A 27 -29.50 -13.66 53.95
CA GLY A 27 -29.07 -14.61 54.93
C GLY A 27 -29.55 -16.03 54.58
N GLY A 28 -28.75 -17.05 54.79
CA GLY A 28 -29.22 -18.43 54.84
C GLY A 28 -28.33 -19.44 54.12
N GLY A 29 -27.46 -20.10 54.88
CA GLY A 29 -26.58 -21.14 54.39
C GLY A 29 -27.25 -22.48 54.13
N SER A 30 -26.62 -23.26 53.28
CA SER A 30 -26.63 -24.73 53.36
C SER A 30 -25.42 -25.27 52.59
N THR A 31 -24.66 -26.06 53.29
CA THR A 31 -23.46 -26.80 52.89
C THR A 31 -23.80 -27.88 51.87
N THR A 32 -23.07 -27.91 50.78
CA THR A 32 -22.74 -29.15 50.07
C THR A 32 -21.38 -29.03 49.36
N ALA A 33 -20.64 -30.10 49.43
CA ALA A 33 -19.27 -30.37 49.14
C ALA A 33 -18.66 -29.75 47.86
N ASP A 34 -17.40 -29.27 48.01
CA ASP A 34 -16.44 -28.92 46.96
C ASP A 34 -16.07 -30.15 46.10
N PRO A 35 -15.95 -29.99 44.79
CA PRO A 35 -14.96 -30.70 43.99
C PRO A 35 -13.69 -29.85 43.86
N ALA A 36 -12.53 -30.49 43.92
CA ALA A 36 -11.20 -29.95 43.91
C ALA A 36 -10.94 -28.99 42.71
N PRO A 37 -10.08 -27.98 42.89
CA PRO A 37 -9.74 -27.09 41.78
C PRO A 37 -8.83 -27.79 40.76
N ASP A 38 -9.30 -27.81 39.51
CA ASP A 38 -8.47 -28.13 38.36
C ASP A 38 -7.25 -27.21 38.32
N ASN A 39 -6.07 -27.82 38.28
CA ASN A 39 -4.79 -27.19 38.12
C ASN A 39 -4.71 -26.50 36.72
N VAL A 40 -5.15 -25.26 36.65
CA VAL A 40 -4.83 -24.40 35.51
C VAL A 40 -3.39 -24.01 35.68
N ALA A 41 -2.53 -24.62 34.90
CA ALA A 41 -1.11 -24.19 34.77
C ALA A 41 -1.09 -22.70 34.38
N PRO A 42 -0.21 -21.88 35.00
CA PRO A 42 -0.08 -20.48 34.62
C PRO A 42 0.35 -20.43 33.14
N VAL A 43 -0.48 -19.77 32.31
CA VAL A 43 -0.10 -19.40 30.95
C VAL A 43 1.12 -18.49 31.07
N ALA A 44 2.27 -18.99 30.64
CA ALA A 44 3.46 -18.18 30.56
C ALA A 44 3.15 -16.94 29.70
N PRO A 45 3.56 -15.72 30.09
CA PRO A 45 3.43 -14.56 29.23
C PRO A 45 4.16 -14.86 27.92
N ALA A 46 3.49 -14.59 26.78
CA ALA A 46 4.11 -14.67 25.48
C ALA A 46 5.44 -13.91 25.55
N ALA A 47 6.53 -14.57 25.19
CA ALA A 47 7.84 -13.95 25.15
C ALA A 47 7.74 -12.70 24.26
N SER A 48 7.90 -11.53 24.87
CA SER A 48 8.08 -10.30 24.14
C SER A 48 9.34 -10.49 23.29
N GLY A 49 9.18 -10.56 21.97
CA GLY A 49 10.31 -10.65 21.06
C GLY A 49 11.26 -9.49 21.34
N ALA A 50 12.56 -9.78 21.43
CA ALA A 50 13.55 -8.72 21.53
C ALA A 50 13.37 -7.78 20.32
N PRO A 51 13.54 -6.45 20.49
CA PRO A 51 13.47 -5.51 19.37
C PRO A 51 14.45 -5.92 18.27
N ALA A 52 14.07 -5.79 17.00
CA ALA A 52 14.94 -6.11 15.89
C ALA A 52 16.29 -5.43 16.05
N ALA A 53 17.37 -6.21 16.09
CA ALA A 53 18.72 -5.66 16.11
C ALA A 53 19.06 -5.11 14.71
N ALA A 54 19.98 -4.16 14.63
CA ALA A 54 20.46 -3.63 13.35
C ALA A 54 20.98 -4.76 12.41
N SER A 55 21.41 -5.88 12.98
CA SER A 55 21.81 -7.10 12.26
C SER A 55 20.68 -7.85 11.56
N ASP A 56 19.41 -7.56 11.91
CA ASP A 56 18.25 -8.27 11.38
C ASP A 56 17.68 -7.59 10.12
N ILE A 57 18.28 -6.47 9.70
CA ILE A 57 17.87 -5.73 8.52
C ILE A 57 18.49 -6.38 7.27
N ASN A 58 17.63 -6.80 6.37
CA ASN A 58 18.08 -7.40 5.10
C ASN A 58 18.37 -6.31 4.04
N TYR A 59 19.60 -5.83 3.98
CA TYR A 59 20.07 -4.92 2.93
C TYR A 59 20.32 -5.60 1.59
N GLU A 60 20.49 -6.94 1.54
CA GLU A 60 20.58 -7.67 0.26
C GLU A 60 19.25 -7.65 -0.49
N GLY A 61 18.15 -7.48 0.22
CA GLY A 61 16.81 -7.43 -0.35
C GLY A 61 16.26 -8.82 -0.70
N THR A 62 15.13 -8.81 -1.40
CA THR A 62 14.39 -10.03 -1.78
C THR A 62 14.16 -10.14 -3.30
N LEU A 63 14.77 -9.27 -4.09
CA LEU A 63 14.71 -9.32 -5.56
C LEU A 63 15.41 -10.58 -6.08
N ARG A 64 14.78 -11.25 -7.04
CA ARG A 64 15.30 -12.48 -7.68
C ARG A 64 15.19 -12.37 -9.20
N GLU A 65 15.82 -13.28 -9.94
CA GLU A 65 15.53 -13.38 -11.38
C GLU A 65 14.11 -13.88 -11.61
N PRO A 66 13.37 -13.32 -12.61
CA PRO A 66 12.07 -13.84 -12.99
C PRO A 66 12.17 -15.30 -13.44
N ALA A 67 11.28 -16.16 -12.95
CA ALA A 67 11.16 -17.53 -13.44
C ALA A 67 10.38 -17.51 -14.76
N THR A 68 11.09 -17.34 -15.88
CA THR A 68 10.46 -17.28 -17.20
C THR A 68 10.71 -18.53 -18.01
N THR A 69 9.65 -19.25 -18.38
CA THR A 69 9.67 -20.23 -19.46
C THR A 69 9.50 -19.52 -20.78
N ALA A 70 10.24 -19.92 -21.81
CA ALA A 70 10.10 -19.35 -23.15
C ALA A 70 8.63 -19.45 -23.63
N ARG A 71 8.04 -18.33 -23.93
CA ARG A 71 6.64 -18.19 -24.36
C ARG A 71 6.54 -16.99 -25.30
N ALA A 72 6.34 -17.27 -26.60
CA ALA A 72 6.22 -16.21 -27.59
C ALA A 72 5.16 -15.18 -27.18
N ALA A 73 5.45 -13.91 -27.43
CA ALA A 73 4.45 -12.86 -27.26
C ALA A 73 3.21 -13.15 -28.15
N ALA A 74 2.03 -13.03 -27.55
CA ALA A 74 0.78 -13.15 -28.28
C ALA A 74 0.72 -12.08 -29.39
N LYS A 75 0.22 -12.43 -30.57
CA LYS A 75 0.19 -11.51 -31.72
C LYS A 75 -1.11 -10.72 -31.76
N ASP A 76 -1.04 -9.54 -32.37
CA ASP A 76 -2.18 -8.70 -32.71
C ASP A 76 -3.08 -8.36 -31.51
N LYS A 77 -2.46 -8.14 -30.34
CA LYS A 77 -3.18 -7.79 -29.11
C LYS A 77 -3.28 -6.27 -28.92
N LYS A 78 -4.43 -5.87 -28.37
CA LYS A 78 -4.66 -4.52 -27.86
C LYS A 78 -4.85 -4.55 -26.36
N VAL A 79 -3.99 -3.84 -25.61
CA VAL A 79 -4.06 -3.75 -24.15
C VAL A 79 -4.27 -2.31 -23.74
N VAL A 80 -5.29 -2.06 -22.91
CA VAL A 80 -5.54 -0.74 -22.32
C VAL A 80 -5.06 -0.74 -20.88
N ILE A 81 -4.25 0.26 -20.53
CA ILE A 81 -3.74 0.46 -19.16
C ILE A 81 -4.55 1.57 -18.53
N ILE A 82 -5.22 1.29 -17.41
CA ILE A 82 -6.02 2.28 -16.68
C ILE A 82 -5.26 2.66 -15.40
N SER A 83 -4.80 3.90 -15.36
CA SER A 83 -4.01 4.46 -14.25
C SER A 83 -4.89 5.16 -13.23
N ALA A 84 -4.63 5.00 -11.95
CA ALA A 84 -5.28 5.77 -10.89
C ALA A 84 -5.03 7.28 -11.02
N GLY A 85 -3.82 7.68 -11.53
CA GLY A 85 -3.55 9.10 -11.74
C GLY A 85 -2.13 9.37 -12.24
N GLN A 86 -2.00 9.81 -13.47
CA GLN A 86 -0.71 10.08 -14.12
C GLN A 86 0.06 11.26 -13.51
N ALA A 87 -0.60 12.11 -12.73
CA ALA A 87 0.05 13.19 -11.99
C ALA A 87 0.91 12.68 -10.82
N SER A 88 0.70 11.43 -10.36
CA SER A 88 1.48 10.79 -9.31
C SER A 88 2.62 9.95 -9.93
N ILE A 89 3.86 10.16 -9.48
CA ILE A 89 5.01 9.36 -9.92
C ILE A 89 4.82 7.87 -9.54
N SER A 90 4.15 7.59 -8.40
CA SER A 90 3.81 6.23 -7.94
C SER A 90 2.84 5.50 -8.88
N SER A 91 2.14 6.22 -9.75
CA SER A 91 1.29 5.65 -10.80
C SER A 91 1.91 5.73 -12.18
N SER A 92 2.53 6.86 -12.54
CA SER A 92 3.04 7.07 -13.90
C SER A 92 4.22 6.15 -14.24
N VAL A 93 5.09 5.83 -13.28
CA VAL A 93 6.26 4.96 -13.53
C VAL A 93 5.84 3.52 -13.88
N PRO A 94 5.05 2.80 -13.07
CA PRO A 94 4.65 1.43 -13.43
C PRO A 94 3.77 1.39 -14.68
N VAL A 95 2.97 2.42 -14.96
CA VAL A 95 2.16 2.52 -16.18
C VAL A 95 3.03 2.70 -17.41
N ALA A 96 4.02 3.60 -17.36
CA ALA A 96 4.97 3.81 -18.46
C ALA A 96 5.76 2.52 -18.74
N ALA A 97 6.17 1.81 -17.71
CA ALA A 97 6.87 0.54 -17.84
C ALA A 97 6.00 -0.58 -18.42
N ALA A 98 4.72 -0.66 -18.01
CA ALA A 98 3.77 -1.61 -18.60
C ALA A 98 3.51 -1.29 -20.08
N LYS A 99 3.41 0.01 -20.45
CA LYS A 99 3.31 0.44 -21.84
C LYS A 99 4.55 0.04 -22.64
N GLU A 100 5.76 0.34 -22.13
CA GLU A 100 7.01 -0.07 -22.74
C GLU A 100 7.08 -1.59 -22.98
N ALA A 101 6.70 -2.37 -21.99
CA ALA A 101 6.69 -3.83 -22.04
C ALA A 101 5.70 -4.36 -23.11
N ALA A 102 4.47 -3.83 -23.14
CA ALA A 102 3.46 -4.21 -24.10
C ALA A 102 3.87 -3.85 -25.55
N GLU A 103 4.45 -2.67 -25.74
CA GLU A 103 5.02 -2.28 -27.04
C GLU A 103 6.20 -3.17 -27.46
N ALA A 104 7.06 -3.57 -26.51
CA ALA A 104 8.13 -4.53 -26.76
C ALA A 104 7.58 -5.92 -27.15
N ALA A 105 6.43 -6.33 -26.59
CA ALA A 105 5.71 -7.53 -27.01
C ALA A 105 5.00 -7.40 -28.37
N GLY A 106 5.04 -6.24 -29.00
CA GLY A 106 4.40 -5.95 -30.28
C GLY A 106 2.89 -5.66 -30.17
N TRP A 107 2.39 -5.26 -28.98
CA TRP A 107 0.97 -4.98 -28.77
C TRP A 107 0.64 -3.50 -28.98
N GLN A 108 -0.60 -3.23 -29.36
CA GLN A 108 -1.16 -1.88 -29.35
C GLN A 108 -1.55 -1.51 -27.92
N THR A 109 -1.21 -0.29 -27.49
CA THR A 109 -1.47 0.16 -26.13
C THR A 109 -2.08 1.54 -26.08
N ASP A 110 -3.10 1.69 -25.23
CA ASP A 110 -3.66 2.99 -24.83
C ASP A 110 -3.55 3.13 -23.30
N VAL A 111 -3.34 4.35 -22.82
CA VAL A 111 -3.33 4.68 -21.38
C VAL A 111 -4.49 5.61 -21.07
N TYR A 112 -5.35 5.22 -20.13
CA TYR A 112 -6.47 6.02 -19.64
C TYR A 112 -6.18 6.45 -18.20
N ASP A 113 -6.44 7.72 -17.91
CA ASP A 113 -6.13 8.34 -16.62
C ASP A 113 -7.40 8.62 -15.81
N VAL A 114 -7.51 8.00 -14.65
CA VAL A 114 -8.60 8.22 -13.67
C VAL A 114 -8.48 9.60 -13.01
N GLN A 115 -7.31 10.24 -13.11
CA GLN A 115 -7.05 11.59 -12.59
C GLN A 115 -7.20 11.71 -11.05
N LEU A 116 -6.81 10.66 -10.32
CA LEU A 116 -6.96 10.56 -8.86
C LEU A 116 -8.42 10.72 -8.37
N ASN A 117 -9.39 10.55 -9.27
CA ASN A 117 -10.83 10.56 -8.98
C ASN A 117 -11.45 9.20 -9.29
N PRO A 118 -11.62 8.31 -8.30
CA PRO A 118 -12.15 6.96 -8.51
C PRO A 118 -13.49 6.89 -9.26
N ALA A 119 -14.31 7.95 -9.22
CA ALA A 119 -15.58 8.00 -9.93
C ALA A 119 -15.44 7.94 -11.47
N ASN A 120 -14.26 8.27 -12.01
CA ASN A 120 -13.98 8.20 -13.44
C ASN A 120 -13.71 6.76 -13.92
N ALA A 121 -13.22 5.88 -13.04
CA ALA A 121 -12.75 4.55 -13.41
C ALA A 121 -13.78 3.67 -14.14
N PRO A 122 -15.07 3.58 -13.71
CA PRO A 122 -16.07 2.76 -14.40
C PRO A 122 -16.27 3.14 -15.87
N GLY A 123 -16.26 4.45 -16.16
CA GLY A 123 -16.39 4.97 -17.52
C GLY A 123 -15.20 4.56 -18.40
N LEU A 124 -13.98 4.63 -17.86
CA LEU A 124 -12.74 4.30 -18.56
C LEU A 124 -12.64 2.80 -18.85
N VAL A 125 -13.08 1.93 -17.92
CA VAL A 125 -13.15 0.47 -18.20
C VAL A 125 -14.12 0.19 -19.36
N ARG A 126 -15.31 0.81 -19.40
CA ARG A 126 -16.24 0.67 -20.52
C ARG A 126 -15.68 1.24 -21.82
N GLN A 127 -14.92 2.32 -21.75
CA GLN A 127 -14.22 2.88 -22.90
C GLN A 127 -13.18 1.89 -23.45
N ALA A 128 -12.41 1.21 -22.60
CA ALA A 128 -11.49 0.17 -23.01
C ALA A 128 -12.21 -1.01 -23.70
N ILE A 129 -13.33 -1.45 -23.14
CA ILE A 129 -14.19 -2.48 -23.75
C ILE A 129 -14.70 -2.04 -25.14
N ALA A 130 -15.19 -0.79 -25.26
CA ALA A 130 -15.69 -0.25 -26.52
C ALA A 130 -14.57 -0.04 -27.56
N ALA A 131 -13.34 0.22 -27.12
CA ALA A 131 -12.17 0.32 -27.98
C ALA A 131 -11.65 -1.04 -28.50
N GLY A 132 -12.29 -2.14 -28.10
CA GLY A 132 -11.91 -3.49 -28.52
C GLY A 132 -10.62 -3.99 -27.88
N ALA A 133 -10.41 -3.70 -26.60
CA ALA A 133 -9.28 -4.24 -25.87
C ALA A 133 -9.39 -5.76 -25.75
N ASP A 134 -8.27 -6.47 -25.95
CA ASP A 134 -8.10 -7.89 -25.61
C ASP A 134 -7.75 -8.06 -24.13
N GLY A 135 -7.06 -7.06 -23.55
CA GLY A 135 -6.64 -7.04 -22.14
C GLY A 135 -6.74 -5.66 -21.53
N ILE A 136 -6.99 -5.62 -20.22
CA ILE A 136 -7.01 -4.41 -19.41
C ILE A 136 -6.04 -4.60 -18.24
N ILE A 137 -5.12 -3.66 -18.08
CA ILE A 137 -4.25 -3.58 -16.90
C ILE A 137 -4.76 -2.44 -16.02
N LEU A 138 -5.16 -2.76 -14.79
CA LEU A 138 -5.60 -1.79 -13.79
C LEU A 138 -4.42 -1.42 -12.87
N GLN A 139 -4.05 -0.15 -12.78
CA GLN A 139 -3.02 0.31 -11.86
C GLN A 139 -3.65 1.10 -10.72
N ALA A 140 -3.58 0.55 -9.51
CA ALA A 140 -4.19 1.09 -8.28
C ALA A 140 -5.68 1.47 -8.48
N VAL A 141 -6.40 0.66 -9.24
CA VAL A 141 -7.85 0.72 -9.43
C VAL A 141 -8.43 -0.62 -9.00
N ASP A 142 -9.09 -0.63 -7.85
CA ASP A 142 -9.60 -1.85 -7.23
C ASP A 142 -10.95 -2.28 -7.80
N CYS A 143 -11.16 -3.59 -7.84
CA CYS A 143 -12.34 -4.22 -8.45
C CYS A 143 -13.69 -3.70 -7.91
N PRO A 144 -13.93 -3.47 -6.60
CA PRO A 144 -15.24 -3.02 -6.14
C PRO A 144 -15.72 -1.74 -6.80
N GLY A 145 -14.79 -0.79 -7.06
CA GLY A 145 -15.10 0.47 -7.74
C GLY A 145 -15.50 0.34 -9.20
N VAL A 146 -15.13 -0.78 -9.84
CA VAL A 146 -15.33 -1.05 -11.27
C VAL A 146 -16.00 -2.40 -11.53
N LYS A 147 -16.62 -3.01 -10.52
CA LYS A 147 -17.19 -4.37 -10.57
C LYS A 147 -18.11 -4.60 -11.78
N GLY A 148 -19.09 -3.72 -12.00
CA GLY A 148 -20.01 -3.86 -13.13
C GLY A 148 -19.30 -3.87 -14.49
N PRO A 149 -18.47 -2.87 -14.81
CA PRO A 149 -17.65 -2.88 -16.02
C PRO A 149 -16.72 -4.09 -16.16
N LEU A 150 -16.15 -4.62 -15.07
CA LEU A 150 -15.33 -5.83 -15.12
C LEU A 150 -16.15 -7.08 -15.42
N GLN A 151 -17.39 -7.16 -14.95
CA GLN A 151 -18.32 -8.22 -15.37
C GLN A 151 -18.62 -8.16 -16.88
N GLU A 152 -18.79 -6.93 -17.42
CA GLU A 152 -18.95 -6.70 -18.87
C GLU A 152 -17.69 -7.14 -19.64
N ALA A 153 -16.49 -6.81 -19.15
CA ALA A 153 -15.22 -7.23 -19.75
C ALA A 153 -15.07 -8.76 -19.75
N LYS A 154 -15.31 -9.40 -18.61
CA LYS A 154 -15.27 -10.86 -18.46
C LYS A 154 -16.24 -11.57 -19.40
N ALA A 155 -17.47 -11.06 -19.55
CA ALA A 155 -18.46 -11.63 -20.47
C ALA A 155 -18.03 -11.54 -21.95
N LYS A 156 -17.10 -10.64 -22.28
CA LYS A 156 -16.50 -10.49 -23.61
C LYS A 156 -15.17 -11.22 -23.79
N GLY A 157 -14.69 -11.93 -22.77
CA GLY A 157 -13.41 -12.63 -22.80
C GLY A 157 -12.20 -11.70 -22.79
N ILE A 158 -12.35 -10.48 -22.24
CA ILE A 158 -11.25 -9.53 -22.06
C ILE A 158 -10.48 -9.90 -20.80
N GLU A 159 -9.18 -10.11 -20.92
CA GLU A 159 -8.31 -10.44 -19.79
C GLU A 159 -8.04 -9.23 -18.91
N VAL A 160 -8.02 -9.42 -17.58
CA VAL A 160 -7.78 -8.33 -16.61
C VAL A 160 -6.67 -8.71 -15.66
N VAL A 161 -5.68 -7.81 -15.50
CA VAL A 161 -4.55 -7.93 -14.57
C VAL A 161 -4.41 -6.66 -13.73
N GLY A 162 -4.05 -6.81 -12.46
CA GLY A 162 -3.80 -5.71 -11.54
C GLY A 162 -2.32 -5.39 -11.37
N ILE A 163 -1.98 -4.10 -11.33
CA ILE A 163 -0.75 -3.54 -10.76
C ILE A 163 -1.15 -2.79 -9.50
N TYR A 164 -0.79 -3.28 -8.32
CA TYR A 164 -1.24 -2.69 -7.05
C TYR A 164 -2.77 -2.53 -6.95
N SER A 165 -3.51 -3.37 -7.64
CA SER A 165 -4.97 -3.43 -7.67
C SER A 165 -5.44 -4.78 -7.17
N PHE A 166 -6.57 -4.78 -6.48
CA PHE A 166 -7.11 -5.96 -5.81
C PHE A 166 -8.42 -6.40 -6.46
N ASP A 167 -8.57 -7.72 -6.61
CA ASP A 167 -9.79 -8.32 -7.16
C ASP A 167 -10.95 -8.20 -6.15
N CYS A 168 -12.18 -8.27 -6.65
CA CYS A 168 -13.39 -8.31 -5.81
C CYS A 168 -13.45 -9.51 -4.86
N SER A 169 -12.71 -10.58 -5.16
CA SER A 169 -12.57 -11.76 -4.29
C SER A 169 -11.54 -11.59 -3.18
N ASP A 170 -10.81 -10.46 -3.14
CA ASP A 170 -9.81 -10.24 -2.10
C ASP A 170 -10.46 -10.11 -0.72
N PRO A 171 -9.91 -10.81 0.32
CA PRO A 171 -10.49 -10.82 1.65
C PRO A 171 -10.67 -9.44 2.30
N ILE A 172 -9.88 -8.44 1.89
CA ILE A 172 -9.97 -7.08 2.45
C ILE A 172 -11.33 -6.41 2.19
N PHE A 173 -12.05 -6.85 1.17
CA PHE A 173 -13.35 -6.27 0.82
C PHE A 173 -14.54 -6.95 1.54
N GLU A 174 -14.26 -7.87 2.48
CA GLU A 174 -15.27 -8.56 3.29
C GLU A 174 -16.39 -9.24 2.48
N GLY A 175 -16.20 -9.37 1.16
CA GLY A 175 -17.13 -9.97 0.22
C GLY A 175 -16.70 -11.37 -0.20
N ASN A 176 -17.68 -12.24 -0.47
CA ASN A 176 -17.45 -13.53 -1.13
C ASN A 176 -17.72 -13.41 -2.64
N ASP A 177 -17.29 -12.31 -3.24
CA ASP A 177 -17.47 -12.11 -4.68
C ASP A 177 -16.58 -13.07 -5.48
N PRO A 178 -17.07 -13.59 -6.60
CA PRO A 178 -16.21 -14.38 -7.47
C PRO A 178 -15.13 -13.49 -8.11
N PRO A 179 -13.96 -14.07 -8.43
CA PRO A 179 -12.88 -13.30 -9.06
C PRO A 179 -13.30 -12.72 -10.40
N LEU A 180 -12.94 -11.47 -10.64
CA LEU A 180 -13.17 -10.75 -11.90
C LEU A 180 -11.86 -10.43 -12.64
N PHE A 181 -10.72 -10.47 -11.94
CA PHE A 181 -9.43 -10.46 -12.62
C PHE A 181 -9.17 -11.84 -13.22
N SER A 182 -8.56 -11.87 -14.39
CA SER A 182 -8.20 -13.12 -15.06
C SER A 182 -6.97 -13.77 -14.46
N GLY A 183 -6.08 -12.95 -13.86
CA GLY A 183 -4.89 -13.36 -13.15
C GLY A 183 -4.25 -12.23 -12.39
N GLN A 184 -3.29 -12.56 -11.56
CA GLN A 184 -2.49 -11.61 -10.78
C GLN A 184 -1.01 -11.87 -11.02
N ILE A 185 -0.19 -10.82 -10.83
CA ILE A 185 1.27 -10.96 -10.82
C ILE A 185 1.63 -11.95 -9.71
N ASN A 186 2.48 -12.92 -10.03
CA ASN A 186 2.98 -13.88 -9.06
C ASN A 186 4.27 -13.34 -8.42
N TYR A 187 4.23 -13.06 -7.12
CA TYR A 187 5.36 -12.52 -6.35
C TYR A 187 6.25 -13.60 -5.73
N GLY A 188 6.04 -14.87 -6.10
CA GLY A 188 6.82 -16.02 -5.63
C GLY A 188 6.16 -16.81 -4.50
N ALA A 189 6.76 -17.95 -4.16
CA ALA A 189 6.16 -18.96 -3.27
C ALA A 189 5.78 -18.43 -1.88
N ASP A 190 6.59 -17.53 -1.31
CA ASP A 190 6.37 -17.00 0.04
C ASP A 190 5.33 -15.86 0.10
N ALA A 191 4.96 -15.30 -1.03
CA ALA A 191 4.05 -14.16 -1.14
C ALA A 191 3.38 -14.14 -2.52
N ALA A 192 2.77 -15.26 -2.93
CA ALA A 192 2.15 -15.40 -4.26
C ALA A 192 1.06 -14.34 -4.52
N GLU A 193 0.40 -13.87 -3.46
CA GLU A 193 -0.66 -12.87 -3.50
C GLU A 193 -0.10 -11.49 -3.13
N ILE A 194 -0.58 -10.46 -3.82
CA ILE A 194 -0.16 -9.08 -3.59
C ILE A 194 -0.39 -8.60 -2.15
N GLY A 195 -1.46 -9.02 -1.49
CA GLY A 195 -1.75 -8.66 -0.10
C GLY A 195 -0.62 -9.12 0.83
N LYS A 196 -0.23 -10.40 0.76
CA LYS A 196 0.88 -10.95 1.55
C LYS A 196 2.22 -10.34 1.20
N PHE A 197 2.46 -10.06 -0.08
CA PHE A 197 3.67 -9.37 -0.54
C PHE A 197 3.80 -7.99 0.12
N THR A 198 2.74 -7.21 0.10
CA THR A 198 2.75 -5.85 0.63
C THR A 198 2.71 -5.79 2.16
N GLU A 199 2.09 -6.77 2.84
CA GLU A 199 2.21 -6.91 4.30
C GLU A 199 3.68 -7.15 4.71
N LYS A 200 4.39 -8.09 4.07
CA LYS A 200 5.82 -8.34 4.33
C LYS A 200 6.68 -7.11 4.04
N TYR A 201 6.39 -6.41 2.94
CA TYR A 201 7.06 -5.16 2.59
C TYR A 201 6.90 -4.10 3.69
N GLY A 202 5.69 -3.93 4.21
CA GLY A 202 5.40 -3.01 5.33
C GLY A 202 6.09 -3.43 6.63
N ALA A 203 6.12 -4.72 6.94
CA ALA A 203 6.82 -5.25 8.12
C ALA A 203 8.33 -4.97 8.06
N ASP A 204 8.97 -5.12 6.90
CA ASP A 204 10.40 -4.81 6.76
C ASP A 204 10.70 -3.32 6.87
N GLN A 205 9.77 -2.43 6.45
CA GLN A 205 9.87 -0.99 6.74
C GLN A 205 9.83 -0.72 8.26
N ALA A 206 8.95 -1.40 8.99
CA ALA A 206 8.85 -1.25 10.44
C ALA A 206 10.11 -1.74 11.15
N LYS A 207 10.70 -2.87 10.75
CA LYS A 207 11.97 -3.36 11.31
C LYS A 207 13.09 -2.33 11.15
N ALA A 208 13.19 -1.67 10.00
CA ALA A 208 14.16 -0.61 9.78
C ALA A 208 13.93 0.59 10.71
N VAL A 209 12.67 1.01 10.91
CA VAL A 209 12.30 2.08 11.84
C VAL A 209 12.64 1.69 13.29
N ILE A 210 12.27 0.47 13.71
CA ILE A 210 12.56 -0.04 15.06
C ILE A 210 14.07 -0.04 15.33
N ALA A 211 14.86 -0.57 14.41
CA ALA A 211 16.31 -0.62 14.55
C ALA A 211 16.94 0.77 14.60
N ALA A 212 16.53 1.67 13.70
CA ALA A 212 17.05 3.04 13.65
C ALA A 212 16.72 3.88 14.90
N THR A 213 15.64 3.53 15.60
CA THR A 213 15.22 4.19 16.84
C THR A 213 15.66 3.46 18.12
N GLY A 214 16.49 2.42 17.97
CA GLY A 214 16.98 1.63 19.10
C GLY A 214 15.88 0.88 19.85
N GLY A 215 14.84 0.42 19.16
CA GLY A 215 13.71 -0.30 19.75
C GLY A 215 12.71 0.60 20.49
N LYS A 216 12.71 1.92 20.23
CA LYS A 216 11.87 2.92 20.92
C LYS A 216 11.17 3.84 19.92
N ALA A 217 10.64 3.26 18.86
CA ALA A 217 9.98 4.01 17.80
C ALA A 217 8.68 4.66 18.30
N LYS A 218 8.58 5.98 18.15
CA LYS A 218 7.36 6.76 18.31
C LYS A 218 6.99 7.35 16.96
N VAL A 219 6.09 6.68 16.27
CA VAL A 219 5.86 6.87 14.83
C VAL A 219 4.66 7.76 14.58
N ILE A 220 4.82 8.80 13.74
CA ILE A 220 3.72 9.43 13.03
C ILE A 220 3.53 8.63 11.75
N PHE A 221 2.41 7.93 11.64
CA PHE A 221 2.07 7.05 10.53
C PHE A 221 1.10 7.74 9.56
N PHE A 222 1.52 7.92 8.31
CA PHE A 222 0.66 8.47 7.25
C PHE A 222 0.06 7.36 6.43
N ASN A 223 -1.24 7.46 6.12
CA ASN A 223 -1.96 6.48 5.31
C ASN A 223 -2.97 7.16 4.37
N SER A 224 -3.27 6.49 3.25
CA SER A 224 -4.36 6.84 2.34
C SER A 224 -5.28 5.63 2.22
N PRO A 225 -6.28 5.48 3.11
CA PRO A 225 -7.05 4.25 3.28
C PRO A 225 -7.92 3.89 2.07
N THR A 226 -8.14 4.84 1.16
CA THR A 226 -8.85 4.60 -0.11
C THR A 226 -8.01 3.85 -1.14
N VAL A 227 -6.73 3.59 -0.86
CA VAL A 227 -5.80 2.85 -1.72
C VAL A 227 -5.47 1.52 -1.03
N THR A 228 -6.05 0.44 -1.50
CA THR A 228 -6.06 -0.87 -0.82
C THR A 228 -4.65 -1.42 -0.56
N VAL A 229 -3.71 -1.25 -1.49
CA VAL A 229 -2.31 -1.68 -1.30
C VAL A 229 -1.67 -1.05 -0.06
N LEU A 230 -2.06 0.19 0.28
CA LEU A 230 -1.54 0.89 1.46
C LEU A 230 -2.13 0.34 2.76
N ASN A 231 -3.35 -0.19 2.74
CA ASN A 231 -3.96 -0.83 3.89
C ASN A 231 -3.20 -2.11 4.26
N TYR A 232 -2.84 -2.94 3.28
CA TYR A 232 -2.00 -4.12 3.50
C TYR A 232 -0.58 -3.75 3.95
N THR A 233 0.06 -2.79 3.28
CA THR A 233 1.38 -2.29 3.71
C THR A 233 1.33 -1.72 5.11
N GLY A 234 0.30 -0.92 5.41
CA GLY A 234 0.07 -0.34 6.73
C GLY A 234 -0.17 -1.39 7.80
N LYS A 235 -0.96 -2.41 7.48
CA LYS A 235 -1.17 -3.55 8.38
C LYS A 235 0.15 -4.23 8.75
N GLY A 236 0.95 -4.59 7.74
CA GLY A 236 2.25 -5.23 7.99
C GLY A 236 3.19 -4.36 8.83
N PHE A 237 3.20 -3.05 8.59
CA PHE A 237 3.98 -2.11 9.38
C PHE A 237 3.50 -2.04 10.85
N LYS A 238 2.20 -1.91 11.07
CA LYS A 238 1.59 -1.82 12.40
C LYS A 238 1.80 -3.10 13.20
N ASP A 239 1.50 -4.25 12.58
CA ASP A 239 1.68 -5.57 13.20
C ASP A 239 3.14 -5.79 13.66
N GLU A 240 4.14 -5.23 12.96
CA GLU A 240 5.54 -5.34 13.35
C GLU A 240 5.90 -4.35 14.47
N ILE A 241 5.39 -3.11 14.43
CA ILE A 241 5.55 -2.14 15.52
C ILE A 241 4.98 -2.69 16.84
N GLU A 242 3.82 -3.35 16.81
CA GLU A 242 3.18 -3.93 17.99
C GLU A 242 4.01 -5.04 18.66
N LYS A 243 4.90 -5.70 17.94
CA LYS A 243 5.83 -6.70 18.53
C LYS A 243 6.95 -6.06 19.33
N CYS A 244 7.20 -4.79 19.16
CA CYS A 244 8.24 -4.03 19.85
C CYS A 244 7.67 -3.39 21.12
N ALA A 245 8.11 -3.84 22.29
CA ALA A 245 7.50 -3.48 23.58
C ALA A 245 7.57 -1.98 23.94
N GLU A 246 8.58 -1.24 23.43
CA GLU A 246 8.75 0.19 23.66
C GLU A 246 8.44 1.04 22.42
N CYS A 247 7.81 0.45 21.39
CA CYS A 247 7.42 1.15 20.17
C CYS A 247 5.94 1.50 20.19
N GLU A 248 5.58 2.61 19.53
CA GLU A 248 4.22 3.12 19.52
C GLU A 248 3.95 3.91 18.22
N ILE A 249 2.73 3.77 17.66
CA ILE A 249 2.21 4.71 16.69
C ILE A 249 1.51 5.84 17.45
N VAL A 250 2.19 6.97 17.60
CA VAL A 250 1.69 8.11 18.39
C VAL A 250 0.64 8.91 17.64
N ALA A 251 0.60 8.83 16.31
CA ALA A 251 -0.42 9.43 15.50
C ALA A 251 -0.61 8.66 14.20
N GLU A 252 -1.85 8.51 13.76
CA GLU A 252 -2.22 8.10 12.41
C GLU A 252 -2.83 9.29 11.68
N VAL A 253 -2.28 9.63 10.50
CA VAL A 253 -2.69 10.78 9.70
C VAL A 253 -3.21 10.26 8.36
N GLU A 254 -4.52 10.29 8.20
CA GLU A 254 -5.18 9.89 6.96
C GLU A 254 -5.32 11.06 5.98
N PHE A 255 -5.18 10.76 4.69
CA PHE A 255 -5.38 11.71 3.62
C PHE A 255 -5.87 11.02 2.35
N ALA A 256 -6.55 11.79 1.48
CA ALA A 256 -6.94 11.34 0.15
C ALA A 256 -5.90 11.78 -0.90
N GLY A 257 -5.84 11.09 -2.05
CA GLY A 257 -4.94 11.45 -3.16
C GLY A 257 -5.12 12.90 -3.66
N SER A 258 -6.35 13.43 -3.57
CA SER A 258 -6.66 14.84 -3.90
C SER A 258 -6.09 15.87 -2.91
N GLU A 259 -5.58 15.43 -1.76
CA GLU A 259 -4.97 16.30 -0.75
C GLU A 259 -3.45 16.40 -0.88
N LEU A 260 -2.84 15.72 -1.86
CA LEU A 260 -1.41 15.87 -2.16
C LEU A 260 -1.03 17.34 -2.38
N GLY A 261 0.14 17.73 -1.89
CA GLY A 261 0.60 19.12 -1.93
C GLY A 261 0.31 19.90 -0.63
N PRO A 262 -0.16 21.15 -0.70
CA PRO A 262 -0.29 22.02 0.47
C PRO A 262 -1.17 21.45 1.60
N ASN A 263 -2.26 20.75 1.27
CA ASN A 263 -3.17 20.19 2.27
C ASN A 263 -2.48 19.07 3.08
N LEU A 264 -1.80 18.15 2.40
CA LEU A 264 -1.04 17.10 3.08
C LEU A 264 0.13 17.69 3.89
N GLN A 265 0.82 18.70 3.36
CA GLN A 265 1.88 19.40 4.09
C GLN A 265 1.36 20.05 5.38
N GLN A 266 0.17 20.66 5.33
CA GLN A 266 -0.47 21.23 6.53
C GLN A 266 -0.83 20.15 7.55
N LYS A 267 -1.39 19.01 7.13
CA LYS A 267 -1.66 17.85 8.00
C LYS A 267 -0.38 17.34 8.66
N ALA A 268 0.68 17.18 7.88
CA ALA A 268 1.98 16.73 8.38
C ALA A 268 2.58 17.72 9.38
N THR A 269 2.53 19.01 9.10
CA THR A 269 2.98 20.07 10.02
C THR A 269 2.20 20.02 11.33
N SER A 270 0.88 19.87 11.25
CA SER A 270 0.03 19.77 12.44
C SER A 270 0.36 18.55 13.28
N ALA A 271 0.54 17.39 12.68
CA ALA A 271 0.91 16.16 13.37
C ALA A 271 2.29 16.28 14.06
N LEU A 272 3.28 16.88 13.38
CA LEU A 272 4.61 17.10 13.94
C LEU A 272 4.60 18.05 15.14
N LEU A 273 3.71 19.05 15.16
CA LEU A 273 3.54 19.99 16.28
C LEU A 273 2.80 19.35 17.46
N GLN A 274 1.80 18.53 17.19
CA GLN A 274 0.99 17.87 18.21
C GLN A 274 1.72 16.70 18.89
N HIS A 275 2.69 16.09 18.19
CA HIS A 275 3.47 14.95 18.67
C HIS A 275 4.97 15.27 18.75
N PRO A 276 5.39 16.14 19.69
CA PRO A 276 6.80 16.49 19.89
C PRO A 276 7.66 15.29 20.32
N GLU A 277 7.05 14.26 20.93
CA GLU A 277 7.69 13.01 21.35
C GLU A 277 8.03 12.08 20.18
N ALA A 278 7.43 12.25 19.01
CA ALA A 278 7.70 11.42 17.85
C ALA A 278 9.17 11.47 17.43
N ASN A 279 9.76 10.31 17.16
CA ASN A 279 11.14 10.17 16.68
C ASN A 279 11.21 9.49 15.31
N ALA A 280 10.06 9.06 14.76
CA ALA A 280 9.97 8.48 13.43
C ALA A 280 8.73 8.95 12.68
N VAL A 281 8.82 8.92 11.35
CA VAL A 281 7.71 9.19 10.42
C VAL A 281 7.68 8.07 9.39
N LYS A 282 6.50 7.52 9.10
CA LYS A 282 6.27 6.56 8.02
C LYS A 282 5.45 7.23 6.92
N SER A 283 6.06 7.41 5.75
CA SER A 283 5.37 7.88 4.54
C SER A 283 4.81 6.69 3.75
N PRO A 284 3.59 6.77 3.20
CA PRO A 284 2.99 5.63 2.51
C PRO A 284 3.55 5.41 1.10
N TYR A 285 3.92 6.47 0.38
CA TYR A 285 4.43 6.41 -0.99
C TYR A 285 5.17 7.70 -1.39
N THR A 286 6.00 7.62 -2.44
CA THR A 286 6.91 8.71 -2.85
C THR A 286 6.20 10.03 -3.12
N SER A 287 5.04 10.04 -3.81
CA SER A 287 4.35 11.31 -4.06
C SER A 287 3.90 12.00 -2.78
N ALA A 288 3.49 11.27 -1.75
CA ALA A 288 3.15 11.84 -0.45
C ALA A 288 4.40 12.38 0.26
N THR A 289 5.51 11.65 0.17
CA THR A 289 6.80 12.12 0.70
C THR A 289 7.19 13.46 0.07
N LEU A 290 7.21 13.53 -1.26
CA LEU A 290 7.68 14.70 -2.01
C LEU A 290 6.79 15.92 -1.84
N LEU A 291 5.47 15.70 -1.90
CA LEU A 291 4.49 16.78 -2.02
C LEU A 291 3.90 17.25 -0.69
N GLY A 292 4.31 16.65 0.44
CA GLY A 292 3.76 17.06 1.73
C GLY A 292 4.63 16.73 2.93
N ILE A 293 5.01 15.46 3.11
CA ILE A 293 5.60 14.96 4.35
C ILE A 293 7.04 15.46 4.52
N ALA A 294 7.94 15.25 3.56
CA ALA A 294 9.32 15.68 3.67
C ALA A 294 9.48 17.21 3.79
N PRO A 295 8.74 18.04 3.00
CA PRO A 295 8.73 19.48 3.21
C PRO A 295 8.30 19.89 4.63
N ALA A 296 7.28 19.25 5.21
CA ALA A 296 6.84 19.53 6.58
C ALA A 296 7.91 19.13 7.61
N VAL A 297 8.57 17.98 7.44
CA VAL A 297 9.68 17.54 8.31
C VAL A 297 10.83 18.55 8.29
N VAL A 298 11.24 19.01 7.10
CA VAL A 298 12.31 20.01 6.96
C VAL A 298 11.92 21.33 7.60
N GLN A 299 10.71 21.84 7.31
CA GLN A 299 10.22 23.09 7.88
C GLN A 299 10.06 23.07 9.41
N SER A 300 9.76 21.90 9.98
CA SER A 300 9.65 21.74 11.44
C SER A 300 10.98 21.94 12.19
N GLY A 301 12.12 21.96 11.50
CA GLY A 301 13.46 21.98 12.10
C GLY A 301 13.82 20.68 12.83
N ARG A 302 13.03 19.60 12.65
CA ARG A 302 13.21 18.30 13.33
C ARG A 302 13.84 17.22 12.45
N ALA A 303 14.25 17.54 11.23
CA ALA A 303 14.78 16.55 10.26
C ALA A 303 15.94 15.71 10.86
N SER A 304 16.80 16.30 11.68
CA SER A 304 17.90 15.58 12.36
C SER A 304 17.49 14.74 13.57
N LYS A 305 16.23 14.86 14.02
CA LYS A 305 15.70 14.14 15.19
C LYS A 305 14.66 13.08 14.83
N LEU A 306 14.25 13.04 13.55
CA LEU A 306 13.24 12.14 13.04
C LEU A 306 13.88 11.14 12.09
N TYR A 307 13.62 9.87 12.28
CA TYR A 307 13.88 8.87 11.25
C TYR A 307 12.68 8.77 10.31
N VAL A 308 12.85 9.20 9.08
CA VAL A 308 11.79 9.21 8.08
C VAL A 308 11.95 8.04 7.13
N MET A 309 11.05 7.07 7.23
CA MET A 309 10.86 6.00 6.26
C MET A 309 10.00 6.55 5.12
N GLY A 310 10.61 6.72 3.95
CA GLY A 310 9.96 7.22 2.75
C GLY A 310 9.07 6.19 2.05
N GLY A 311 8.76 6.49 0.80
CA GLY A 311 7.91 5.65 -0.06
C GLY A 311 8.69 4.62 -0.88
N GLU A 312 8.40 4.58 -2.20
CA GLU A 312 8.95 3.58 -3.13
C GLU A 312 10.38 3.87 -3.61
N GLY A 313 10.95 5.03 -3.29
CA GLY A 313 12.33 5.37 -3.64
C GLY A 313 12.53 5.75 -5.10
N PHE A 314 11.61 6.47 -5.73
CA PHE A 314 11.84 7.06 -7.04
C PHE A 314 12.95 8.13 -6.99
N ALA A 315 13.56 8.43 -8.14
CA ALA A 315 14.74 9.29 -8.22
C ALA A 315 14.65 10.61 -7.43
N PRO A 316 13.54 11.38 -7.46
CA PRO A 316 13.43 12.60 -6.66
C PRO A 316 13.44 12.36 -5.15
N GLU A 317 12.92 11.21 -4.68
CA GLU A 317 12.95 10.85 -3.26
C GLU A 317 14.35 10.40 -2.83
N LEU A 318 15.07 9.68 -3.70
CA LEU A 318 16.48 9.36 -3.48
C LEU A 318 17.37 10.62 -3.46
N ASP A 319 17.02 11.68 -4.21
CA ASP A 319 17.71 12.95 -4.12
C ASP A 319 17.52 13.62 -2.75
N LEU A 320 16.32 13.56 -2.17
CA LEU A 320 16.08 14.02 -0.79
C LEU A 320 16.90 13.20 0.22
N LEU A 321 16.97 11.89 0.05
CA LEU A 321 17.76 11.00 0.90
C LEU A 321 19.26 11.35 0.82
N ARG A 322 19.82 11.54 -0.39
CA ARG A 322 21.20 11.97 -0.60
C ARG A 322 21.50 13.31 0.07
N ALA A 323 20.56 14.23 -0.02
CA ALA A 323 20.68 15.57 0.55
C ALA A 323 20.39 15.63 2.05
N GLY A 324 19.92 14.54 2.70
CA GLY A 324 19.48 14.54 4.09
C GLY A 324 18.27 15.44 4.35
N GLN A 325 17.39 15.57 3.36
CA GLN A 325 16.24 16.48 3.38
C GLN A 325 14.92 15.75 3.67
N GLY A 326 14.74 15.33 4.94
CA GLY A 326 13.47 14.79 5.42
C GLY A 326 13.15 13.37 4.94
N VAL A 327 14.15 12.61 4.47
CA VAL A 327 14.09 11.18 4.19
C VAL A 327 15.38 10.53 4.69
N ASN A 328 15.27 9.40 5.40
CA ASN A 328 16.43 8.67 5.94
C ASN A 328 16.60 7.30 5.29
N ALA A 329 15.50 6.67 4.90
CA ALA A 329 15.50 5.40 4.19
C ALA A 329 14.25 5.25 3.32
N VAL A 330 14.37 4.39 2.32
CA VAL A 330 13.26 3.93 1.48
C VAL A 330 13.38 2.41 1.30
N ASN A 331 12.24 1.73 1.17
CA ASN A 331 12.25 0.32 0.81
C ASN A 331 11.76 0.21 -0.65
N ILE A 332 12.66 -0.11 -1.58
CA ILE A 332 12.38 -0.01 -3.01
C ILE A 332 11.85 -1.34 -3.53
N ALA A 333 10.57 -1.37 -3.93
CA ALA A 333 10.03 -2.39 -4.81
C ALA A 333 10.00 -1.79 -6.24
N PRO A 334 10.81 -2.31 -7.19
CA PRO A 334 10.96 -1.66 -8.50
C PRO A 334 9.64 -1.65 -9.28
N SER A 335 8.99 -0.49 -9.34
CA SER A 335 7.68 -0.34 -9.97
C SER A 335 7.72 -0.46 -11.50
N ASP A 336 8.85 -0.17 -12.11
CA ASP A 336 9.09 -0.43 -13.53
C ASP A 336 9.11 -1.94 -13.82
N TRP A 337 9.75 -2.73 -12.97
CA TRP A 337 9.70 -4.19 -13.08
C TRP A 337 8.27 -4.72 -12.88
N THR A 338 7.50 -4.13 -11.96
CA THR A 338 6.08 -4.50 -11.76
C THR A 338 5.26 -4.30 -13.04
N GLY A 339 5.52 -3.22 -13.78
CA GLY A 339 4.89 -2.99 -15.08
C GLY A 339 5.18 -4.09 -16.10
N TRP A 340 6.45 -4.52 -16.20
CA TRP A 340 6.86 -5.63 -17.07
C TRP A 340 6.27 -6.97 -16.63
N ALA A 341 6.23 -7.24 -15.33
CA ALA A 341 5.63 -8.44 -14.77
C ALA A 341 4.12 -8.53 -15.05
N ALA A 342 3.41 -7.39 -15.03
CA ALA A 342 1.99 -7.35 -15.40
C ALA A 342 1.77 -7.75 -16.87
N VAL A 343 2.64 -7.30 -17.78
CA VAL A 343 2.59 -7.65 -19.19
C VAL A 343 2.95 -9.12 -19.41
N ASP A 344 3.93 -9.67 -18.70
CA ASP A 344 4.23 -11.11 -18.74
C ASP A 344 3.08 -11.96 -18.22
N THR A 345 2.42 -11.50 -17.14
CA THR A 345 1.18 -12.13 -16.65
C THR A 345 0.08 -12.10 -17.71
N MET A 346 -0.13 -10.95 -18.36
CA MET A 346 -1.10 -10.81 -19.46
C MET A 346 -0.78 -11.75 -20.63
N ASN A 347 0.51 -11.86 -20.99
CA ASN A 347 0.95 -12.80 -22.04
C ASN A 347 0.70 -14.26 -21.65
N SER A 348 0.84 -14.59 -20.36
CA SER A 348 0.49 -15.91 -19.84
C SER A 348 -0.98 -16.22 -20.02
N LEU A 349 -1.86 -15.26 -19.72
CA LEU A 349 -3.31 -15.39 -19.87
C LEU A 349 -3.69 -15.60 -21.36
N PHE A 350 -3.14 -14.79 -22.25
CA PHE A 350 -3.36 -14.97 -23.69
C PHE A 350 -2.90 -16.33 -24.22
N ALA A 351 -1.90 -16.92 -23.58
CA ALA A 351 -1.41 -18.26 -23.91
C ALA A 351 -2.16 -19.39 -23.17
N GLY A 352 -3.10 -19.07 -22.28
CA GLY A 352 -3.81 -20.04 -21.44
C GLY A 352 -2.91 -20.75 -20.43
N THR A 353 -1.83 -20.08 -19.95
CA THR A 353 -0.86 -20.63 -19.00
C THR A 353 -0.85 -19.83 -17.69
N PRO A 354 -0.50 -20.43 -16.55
CA PRO A 354 -0.41 -19.69 -15.29
C PRO A 354 0.72 -18.65 -15.31
N ALA A 355 0.52 -17.56 -14.58
CA ALA A 355 1.56 -16.55 -14.31
C ALA A 355 2.74 -17.19 -13.58
N GLN A 356 3.97 -16.86 -14.02
CA GLN A 356 5.20 -17.35 -13.43
C GLN A 356 5.71 -16.40 -12.33
N ASP A 357 6.59 -16.88 -11.45
CA ASP A 357 7.25 -16.04 -10.45
C ASP A 357 7.96 -14.87 -11.13
N SER A 358 7.51 -13.66 -10.83
CA SER A 358 8.03 -12.43 -11.43
C SER A 358 9.43 -12.06 -10.94
N GLY A 359 9.94 -12.70 -9.89
CA GLY A 359 11.17 -12.33 -9.24
C GLY A 359 11.09 -11.02 -8.44
N LEU A 360 9.93 -10.38 -8.42
CA LEU A 360 9.70 -9.16 -7.67
C LEU A 360 9.97 -9.34 -6.17
N GLY A 361 10.54 -8.33 -5.60
CA GLY A 361 10.88 -8.20 -4.20
C GLY A 361 11.14 -6.73 -3.90
N TRP A 362 11.89 -6.47 -2.85
CA TRP A 362 12.29 -5.12 -2.46
C TRP A 362 13.72 -5.10 -1.91
N GLN A 363 14.27 -3.89 -1.83
CA GLN A 363 15.58 -3.64 -1.25
C GLN A 363 15.54 -2.37 -0.41
N LEU A 364 16.00 -2.47 0.83
CA LEU A 364 16.15 -1.30 1.70
C LEU A 364 17.36 -0.47 1.23
N VAL A 365 17.15 0.83 1.16
CA VAL A 365 18.15 1.82 0.77
C VAL A 365 18.19 2.92 1.81
N ASP A 366 19.36 3.20 2.35
CA ASP A 366 19.65 4.34 3.21
C ASP A 366 20.98 5.00 2.78
N LYS A 367 21.41 6.03 3.49
CA LYS A 367 22.64 6.78 3.13
C LYS A 367 23.92 5.93 3.12
N ASP A 368 23.94 4.82 3.88
CA ASP A 368 25.12 3.94 4.05
C ASP A 368 25.00 2.65 3.23
N ASN A 369 23.77 2.30 2.78
CA ASN A 369 23.49 1.04 2.12
C ASN A 369 22.68 1.22 0.83
N ASN A 370 23.13 0.63 -0.26
CA ASN A 370 22.45 0.52 -1.54
C ASN A 370 22.13 1.84 -2.27
N LEU A 371 22.50 2.99 -1.71
CA LEU A 371 22.24 4.29 -2.31
C LEU A 371 23.21 4.53 -3.48
N THR A 372 22.67 4.72 -4.67
CA THR A 372 23.44 5.12 -5.85
C THR A 372 23.94 6.58 -5.68
N SER A 373 25.07 6.91 -6.29
CA SER A 373 25.62 8.28 -6.21
C SER A 373 24.72 9.32 -6.85
N ASN A 374 23.92 8.93 -7.82
CA ASN A 374 22.93 9.77 -8.53
C ASN A 374 21.87 8.89 -9.21
N GLY A 375 20.80 9.52 -9.69
CA GLY A 375 19.76 8.87 -10.49
C GLY A 375 18.87 7.88 -9.74
N PRO A 376 18.10 7.07 -10.47
CA PRO A 376 17.19 6.09 -9.90
C PRO A 376 17.94 4.86 -9.33
N PHE A 377 17.24 4.10 -8.53
CA PHE A 377 17.64 2.73 -8.20
C PHE A 377 17.61 1.86 -9.47
N VAL A 378 18.63 1.05 -9.65
CA VAL A 378 18.74 0.09 -10.77
C VAL A 378 18.90 -1.31 -10.18
N PRO A 379 17.94 -2.22 -10.40
CA PRO A 379 18.09 -3.62 -9.99
C PRO A 379 19.33 -4.25 -10.62
N LYS A 380 19.99 -5.17 -9.90
CA LYS A 380 21.11 -5.95 -10.45
C LYS A 380 20.68 -6.88 -11.59
N THR A 381 19.42 -7.29 -11.60
CA THR A 381 18.81 -8.17 -12.61
C THR A 381 18.31 -7.35 -13.79
N ASP A 382 18.78 -7.67 -15.00
CA ASP A 382 18.21 -7.13 -16.23
C ASP A 382 16.91 -7.86 -16.59
N PHE A 383 15.85 -7.55 -15.82
CA PHE A 383 14.54 -8.18 -15.98
C PHE A 383 13.95 -7.91 -17.38
N LYS A 384 14.25 -6.75 -18.00
CA LYS A 384 13.76 -6.42 -19.33
C LYS A 384 14.32 -7.36 -20.40
N ALA A 385 15.62 -7.62 -20.36
CA ALA A 385 16.25 -8.58 -21.28
C ALA A 385 15.72 -10.01 -21.05
N ILE A 386 15.47 -10.38 -19.80
CA ILE A 386 14.93 -11.71 -19.46
C ILE A 386 13.51 -11.87 -20.04
N TYR A 387 12.62 -10.91 -19.84
CA TYR A 387 11.25 -10.97 -20.40
C TYR A 387 11.27 -10.95 -21.92
N LYS A 388 12.02 -10.05 -22.56
CA LYS A 388 12.15 -10.03 -24.03
C LYS A 388 12.62 -11.36 -24.59
N LYS A 389 13.64 -11.96 -23.98
CA LYS A 389 14.12 -13.30 -24.37
C LYS A 389 13.03 -14.36 -24.23
N ALA A 390 12.28 -14.34 -23.14
CA ALA A 390 11.18 -15.29 -22.92
C ALA A 390 10.06 -15.14 -23.97
N TRP A 391 9.79 -13.91 -24.41
CA TRP A 391 8.77 -13.59 -25.41
C TRP A 391 9.25 -13.79 -26.85
N GLY A 392 10.57 -13.94 -27.07
CA GLY A 392 11.16 -14.10 -28.39
C GLY A 392 11.21 -12.80 -29.21
N VAL A 393 11.41 -11.65 -28.56
CA VAL A 393 11.45 -10.31 -29.14
C VAL A 393 12.73 -9.57 -28.75
#